data_ec6af49e69e92fc6aa021d3f6167e68c
#
_entry.id   ec6af49e69e92fc6aa021d3f6167e68c
#
_cell.length_a   1.000
_cell.length_b   1.000
_cell.length_c   1.000
_cell.angle_alpha   90.00
_cell.angle_beta   90.00
_cell.angle_gamma   90.00
#
_symmetry.space_group_name_H-M   'P 1'
#
loop_
_entity.id
_entity.type
_entity.pdbx_description
1 polymer ?
#
loop_
_entity_poly.entity_id
_entity_poly.type
_entity_poly.pdbx_seq_one_letter_code
_entity_poly.pdbx_strand_id
1 'polypeptide(L)'
;QSRVKMLEKLELIEVDEEDTSHLRLKFPPSPRSGAYPVQMSDVGMTFGDKKVFGGVNLTVERGDKIAFVGRNGEGKSTLVKCIMGQLQHEGKLELGHNVQIGYFAQNQASLLDGELTVFQTIDDVAKGEIRNKIRDLLGAFMFGGEDSTKKVKVLSGGERTRLAILKLLLEPVNLLILDEPTNHLDLKTKDVLKQALQDFDGTLIVVSHDRDFLDGLVSKVYEFGHGRVREHLCGIYEFLKTK
;
A
#
# COMPACT_ATOMS: atom_id res chain seq x y z
N GLN A 1 26.26 -7.48 -49.60
CA GLN A 1 24.94 -6.99 -50.15
C GLN A 1 23.77 -7.87 -49.66
N SER A 2 23.97 -9.15 -49.23
CA SER A 2 22.89 -10.05 -48.80
C SER A 2 22.35 -9.73 -47.40
N ARG A 3 23.18 -9.24 -46.43
CA ARG A 3 22.77 -8.91 -45.08
C ARG A 3 22.00 -7.58 -44.96
N VAL A 4 22.25 -6.64 -45.85
CA VAL A 4 21.50 -5.38 -45.89
C VAL A 4 20.07 -5.62 -46.37
N LYS A 5 19.87 -6.43 -47.37
CA LYS A 5 18.54 -6.81 -47.86
C LYS A 5 17.73 -7.68 -46.87
N MET A 6 18.38 -8.30 -45.88
CA MET A 6 17.72 -9.04 -44.83
C MET A 6 17.23 -8.13 -43.71
N LEU A 7 17.92 -7.00 -43.45
CA LEU A 7 17.51 -5.95 -42.48
C LEU A 7 16.37 -5.11 -43.04
N GLU A 8 16.30 -4.87 -44.36
CA GLU A 8 15.19 -4.13 -44.98
C GLU A 8 13.87 -4.93 -45.02
N LYS A 9 13.90 -6.23 -44.71
CA LYS A 9 12.72 -7.12 -44.61
C LYS A 9 12.22 -7.35 -43.18
N LEU A 10 12.90 -6.76 -42.19
CA LEU A 10 12.35 -6.70 -40.84
C LEU A 10 11.24 -5.66 -40.84
N GLU A 11 9.99 -6.11 -40.96
CA GLU A 11 8.84 -5.31 -40.57
C GLU A 11 9.07 -4.90 -39.11
N LEU A 12 9.28 -3.60 -38.88
CA LEU A 12 9.19 -3.03 -37.57
C LEU A 12 7.78 -3.36 -37.07
N ILE A 13 7.68 -4.30 -36.15
CA ILE A 13 6.46 -4.46 -35.37
C ILE A 13 6.33 -3.14 -34.62
N GLU A 14 5.46 -2.26 -35.09
CA GLU A 14 4.97 -1.14 -34.31
C GLU A 14 4.30 -1.79 -33.10
N VAL A 15 5.02 -1.82 -32.00
CA VAL A 15 4.41 -2.11 -30.71
C VAL A 15 3.50 -0.91 -30.48
N ASP A 16 2.19 -1.14 -30.58
CA ASP A 16 1.18 -0.17 -30.16
C ASP A 16 1.67 0.40 -28.82
N GLU A 17 1.92 1.70 -28.75
CA GLU A 17 2.20 2.35 -27.48
C GLU A 17 1.04 1.99 -26.57
N GLU A 18 1.30 1.15 -25.57
CA GLU A 18 0.31 0.80 -24.56
C GLU A 18 -0.26 2.14 -24.07
N ASP A 19 -1.54 2.37 -24.32
CA ASP A 19 -2.25 3.55 -23.88
C ASP A 19 -2.17 3.59 -22.34
N THR A 20 -1.13 4.27 -21.86
CA THR A 20 -0.93 4.59 -20.45
C THR A 20 -1.85 5.74 -20.03
N SER A 21 -3.04 5.85 -20.65
CA SER A 21 -4.05 6.76 -20.18
C SER A 21 -4.31 6.40 -18.72
N HIS A 22 -3.79 7.25 -17.84
CA HIS A 22 -3.75 7.08 -16.39
C HIS A 22 -5.13 6.67 -15.88
N LEU A 23 -5.27 5.37 -15.59
CA LEU A 23 -6.46 4.86 -14.94
C LEU A 23 -6.50 5.48 -13.54
N ARG A 24 -7.24 6.58 -13.38
CA ARG A 24 -7.47 7.17 -12.07
C ARG A 24 -8.37 6.24 -11.28
N LEU A 25 -7.78 5.52 -10.33
CA LEU A 25 -8.54 4.73 -9.38
C LEU A 25 -9.42 5.68 -8.55
N LYS A 26 -10.73 5.61 -8.76
CA LYS A 26 -11.67 6.30 -7.88
C LYS A 26 -11.89 5.43 -6.64
N PHE A 27 -11.41 5.90 -5.51
CA PHE A 27 -11.69 5.25 -4.23
C PHE A 27 -13.19 5.32 -3.90
N PRO A 28 -13.75 4.28 -3.26
CA PRO A 28 -15.11 4.34 -2.79
C PRO A 28 -15.25 5.45 -1.74
N PRO A 29 -16.39 6.15 -1.70
CA PRO A 29 -16.62 7.17 -0.70
C PRO A 29 -16.59 6.56 0.69
N SER A 30 -15.78 7.13 1.58
CA SER A 30 -15.67 6.73 2.98
C SER A 30 -16.16 7.86 3.89
N PRO A 31 -16.65 7.56 5.10
CA PRO A 31 -16.97 8.58 6.08
C PRO A 31 -15.74 9.43 6.38
N ARG A 32 -15.93 10.73 6.59
CA ARG A 32 -14.85 11.62 6.97
C ARG A 32 -14.39 11.29 8.41
N SER A 33 -13.10 10.98 8.59
CA SER A 33 -12.52 10.78 9.92
C SER A 33 -12.43 12.08 10.72
N GLY A 34 -12.21 11.97 12.02
CA GLY A 34 -11.81 13.11 12.86
C GLY A 34 -10.52 13.79 12.38
N ALA A 35 -10.16 14.92 12.97
CA ALA A 35 -8.95 15.67 12.60
C ALA A 35 -7.67 14.86 12.84
N TYR A 36 -7.67 14.02 13.85
CA TYR A 36 -6.52 13.21 14.29
C TYR A 36 -6.91 11.73 14.26
N PRO A 37 -6.69 11.02 13.13
CA PRO A 37 -6.99 9.60 13.02
C PRO A 37 -6.25 8.71 14.01
N VAL A 38 -5.01 9.05 14.37
CA VAL A 38 -4.21 8.31 15.36
C VAL A 38 -3.48 9.30 16.26
N GLN A 39 -3.59 9.11 17.58
CA GLN A 39 -2.84 9.87 18.57
C GLN A 39 -2.17 8.91 19.55
N MET A 40 -0.89 9.14 19.81
CA MET A 40 -0.08 8.36 20.76
C MET A 40 0.61 9.28 21.75
N SER A 41 0.57 8.89 23.00
CA SER A 41 1.26 9.56 24.10
C SER A 41 1.99 8.54 24.95
N ASP A 42 3.32 8.64 24.99
CA ASP A 42 4.23 7.76 25.73
C ASP A 42 4.02 6.27 25.46
N VAL A 43 3.72 5.91 24.21
CA VAL A 43 3.46 4.50 23.82
C VAL A 43 4.76 3.71 23.86
N GLY A 44 4.72 2.58 24.56
CA GLY A 44 5.82 1.63 24.67
C GLY A 44 5.39 0.21 24.37
N MET A 45 6.36 -0.62 23.96
CA MET A 45 6.16 -2.04 23.69
C MET A 45 7.36 -2.86 24.10
N THR A 46 7.10 -3.90 24.90
CA THR A 46 8.10 -4.83 25.41
C THR A 46 7.61 -6.28 25.21
N PHE A 47 8.42 -7.17 24.70
CA PHE A 47 8.16 -8.60 24.63
C PHE A 47 9.08 -9.35 25.58
N GLY A 48 8.55 -9.85 26.70
CA GLY A 48 9.36 -10.39 27.79
C GLY A 48 10.37 -9.35 28.26
N ASP A 49 11.67 -9.66 28.21
CA ASP A 49 12.74 -8.72 28.61
C ASP A 49 13.20 -7.79 27.47
N LYS A 50 12.69 -7.98 26.26
CA LYS A 50 13.12 -7.21 25.10
C LYS A 50 12.22 -6.00 24.88
N LYS A 51 12.74 -4.80 25.19
CA LYS A 51 12.09 -3.55 24.82
C LYS A 51 12.22 -3.32 23.29
N VAL A 52 11.10 -3.16 22.61
CA VAL A 52 11.04 -2.89 21.16
C VAL A 52 11.13 -1.38 20.91
N PHE A 53 10.28 -0.61 21.56
CA PHE A 53 10.30 0.85 21.57
C PHE A 53 9.64 1.38 22.85
N GLY A 54 9.86 2.67 23.14
CA GLY A 54 9.20 3.32 24.27
C GLY A 54 9.21 4.82 24.12
N GLY A 55 8.27 5.47 24.81
CA GLY A 55 8.13 6.92 24.79
C GLY A 55 7.71 7.46 23.41
N VAL A 56 6.93 6.69 22.65
CA VAL A 56 6.46 7.11 21.33
C VAL A 56 5.34 8.12 21.48
N ASN A 57 5.62 9.34 21.03
CA ASN A 57 4.64 10.42 20.91
C ASN A 57 4.46 10.69 19.41
N LEU A 58 3.24 10.48 18.90
CA LEU A 58 2.95 10.55 17.48
C LEU A 58 1.52 11.04 17.29
N THR A 59 1.34 12.02 16.43
CA THR A 59 0.02 12.51 16.03
C THR A 59 -0.07 12.44 14.51
N VAL A 60 -1.05 11.68 14.02
CA VAL A 60 -1.39 11.60 12.61
C VAL A 60 -2.57 12.51 12.35
N GLU A 61 -2.40 13.45 11.44
CA GLU A 61 -3.46 14.34 10.99
C GLU A 61 -4.23 13.71 9.81
N ARG A 62 -5.50 14.07 9.67
CA ARG A 62 -6.29 13.61 8.53
C ARG A 62 -5.67 14.09 7.22
N GLY A 63 -5.49 13.16 6.28
CA GLY A 63 -4.87 13.41 4.98
C GLY A 63 -3.35 13.34 4.99
N ASP A 64 -2.74 13.08 6.15
CA ASP A 64 -1.30 12.83 6.22
C ASP A 64 -0.93 11.58 5.39
N LYS A 65 0.19 11.68 4.69
CA LYS A 65 0.84 10.55 4.01
C LYS A 65 2.21 10.33 4.64
N ILE A 66 2.33 9.24 5.40
CA ILE A 66 3.41 8.98 6.36
C ILE A 66 4.16 7.72 5.97
N ALA A 67 5.50 7.77 6.06
CA ALA A 67 6.34 6.56 5.99
C ALA A 67 6.87 6.18 7.37
N PHE A 68 6.82 4.88 7.69
CA PHE A 68 7.59 4.28 8.78
C PHE A 68 8.84 3.64 8.20
N VAL A 69 10.01 4.15 8.57
CA VAL A 69 11.31 3.70 8.08
C VAL A 69 12.23 3.27 9.22
N GLY A 70 13.16 2.38 8.94
CA GLY A 70 14.10 1.85 9.94
C GLY A 70 14.51 0.42 9.58
N ARG A 71 15.50 -0.13 10.26
CA ARG A 71 15.98 -1.50 10.03
C ARG A 71 14.90 -2.53 10.38
N ASN A 72 15.05 -3.75 9.86
CA ASN A 72 14.19 -4.85 10.23
C ASN A 72 14.34 -5.15 11.73
N GLY A 73 13.20 -5.41 12.40
CA GLY A 73 13.16 -5.67 13.84
C GLY A 73 13.10 -4.44 14.75
N GLU A 74 13.13 -3.22 14.22
CA GLU A 74 13.02 -1.96 15.00
C GLU A 74 11.58 -1.60 15.43
N GLY A 75 10.62 -2.47 15.16
CA GLY A 75 9.26 -2.33 15.70
C GLY A 75 8.23 -1.65 14.80
N LYS A 76 8.52 -1.39 13.52
CA LYS A 76 7.57 -0.76 12.57
C LYS A 76 6.23 -1.50 12.52
N SER A 77 6.25 -2.77 12.13
CA SER A 77 5.04 -3.62 12.07
C SER A 77 4.43 -3.87 13.45
N THR A 78 5.23 -3.80 14.52
CA THR A 78 4.75 -3.90 15.89
C THR A 78 3.89 -2.69 16.25
N LEU A 79 4.35 -1.47 15.90
CA LEU A 79 3.57 -0.25 16.13
C LEU A 79 2.27 -0.25 15.30
N VAL A 80 2.32 -0.73 14.04
CA VAL A 80 1.12 -0.93 13.23
C VAL A 80 0.13 -1.87 13.92
N LYS A 81 0.58 -2.99 14.47
CA LYS A 81 -0.28 -3.93 15.22
C LYS A 81 -0.86 -3.30 16.49
N CYS A 82 -0.14 -2.39 17.16
CA CYS A 82 -0.70 -1.61 18.26
C CYS A 82 -1.82 -0.68 17.78
N ILE A 83 -1.63 0.03 16.64
CA ILE A 83 -2.68 0.86 16.01
C ILE A 83 -3.92 0.03 15.68
N MET A 84 -3.72 -1.20 15.19
CA MET A 84 -4.80 -2.15 14.86
C MET A 84 -5.47 -2.77 16.10
N GLY A 85 -5.00 -2.46 17.33
CA GLY A 85 -5.51 -3.08 18.56
C GLY A 85 -5.19 -4.56 18.69
N GLN A 86 -4.25 -5.08 17.90
CA GLN A 86 -3.86 -6.50 17.94
C GLN A 86 -2.83 -6.81 19.02
N LEU A 87 -2.13 -5.79 19.52
CA LEU A 87 -1.13 -5.90 20.58
C LEU A 87 -1.44 -4.93 21.71
N GLN A 88 -1.29 -5.39 22.95
CA GLN A 88 -1.32 -4.52 24.12
C GLN A 88 -0.02 -3.70 24.18
N HIS A 89 -0.11 -2.47 24.62
CA HIS A 89 1.00 -1.53 24.69
C HIS A 89 0.95 -0.74 26.01
N GLU A 90 2.06 -0.15 26.38
CA GLU A 90 2.14 0.85 27.44
C GLU A 90 1.75 2.22 26.87
N GLY A 91 1.40 3.16 27.75
CA GLY A 91 1.00 4.51 27.35
C GLY A 91 -0.40 4.59 26.75
N LYS A 92 -0.70 5.69 26.07
CA LYS A 92 -2.02 5.99 25.53
C LYS A 92 -1.98 6.02 24.01
N LEU A 93 -2.83 5.19 23.36
CA LEU A 93 -3.07 5.19 21.93
C LEU A 93 -4.57 5.32 21.70
N GLU A 94 -4.96 6.31 20.92
CA GLU A 94 -6.35 6.60 20.62
C GLU A 94 -6.56 6.70 19.11
N LEU A 95 -7.61 6.05 18.63
CA LEU A 95 -8.12 6.24 17.28
C LEU A 95 -9.15 7.35 17.28
N GLY A 96 -9.08 8.21 16.28
CA GLY A 96 -10.02 9.32 16.12
C GLY A 96 -11.45 8.84 15.80
N HIS A 97 -12.39 9.78 15.86
CA HIS A 97 -13.79 9.51 15.52
C HIS A 97 -13.93 9.08 14.04
N ASN A 98 -14.81 8.12 13.77
CA ASN A 98 -15.11 7.59 12.44
C ASN A 98 -13.91 7.04 11.67
N VAL A 99 -12.84 6.63 12.33
CA VAL A 99 -11.70 6.01 11.65
C VAL A 99 -12.09 4.61 11.18
N GLN A 100 -11.98 4.39 9.87
CA GLN A 100 -12.14 3.10 9.20
C GLN A 100 -10.79 2.70 8.62
N ILE A 101 -10.19 1.67 9.23
CA ILE A 101 -8.84 1.23 8.88
C ILE A 101 -8.91 0.15 7.81
N GLY A 102 -8.20 0.37 6.69
CA GLY A 102 -7.79 -0.68 5.77
C GLY A 102 -6.34 -1.07 6.06
N TYR A 103 -6.10 -2.33 6.29
CA TYR A 103 -4.76 -2.82 6.61
C TYR A 103 -4.30 -3.89 5.62
N PHE A 104 -3.16 -3.64 5.00
CA PHE A 104 -2.45 -4.62 4.18
C PHE A 104 -1.27 -5.17 4.97
N ALA A 105 -1.41 -6.39 5.47
CA ALA A 105 -0.34 -7.12 6.13
C ALA A 105 0.46 -7.96 5.12
N GLN A 106 1.70 -8.28 5.46
CA GLN A 106 2.57 -9.12 4.64
C GLN A 106 1.96 -10.49 4.24
N ASN A 107 1.01 -11.01 5.04
CA ASN A 107 0.32 -12.28 4.79
C ASN A 107 -1.12 -12.11 4.25
N GLN A 108 -1.54 -10.89 3.90
CA GLN A 108 -2.92 -10.60 3.47
C GLN A 108 -3.33 -11.41 2.22
N ALA A 109 -2.39 -11.68 1.34
CA ALA A 109 -2.62 -12.48 0.14
C ALA A 109 -3.11 -13.93 0.43
N SER A 110 -2.79 -14.48 1.61
CA SER A 110 -3.24 -15.81 2.02
C SER A 110 -4.69 -15.86 2.52
N LEU A 111 -5.29 -14.70 2.79
CA LEU A 111 -6.67 -14.59 3.27
C LEU A 111 -7.71 -14.52 2.13
N LEU A 112 -7.25 -14.47 0.88
CA LEU A 112 -8.15 -14.50 -0.28
C LEU A 112 -8.78 -15.88 -0.42
N ASP A 113 -10.09 -15.90 -0.77
CA ASP A 113 -10.78 -17.16 -1.07
C ASP A 113 -10.26 -17.77 -2.37
N GLY A 114 -9.60 -18.92 -2.26
CA GLY A 114 -9.01 -19.64 -3.38
C GLY A 114 -10.01 -20.15 -4.41
N GLU A 115 -11.28 -20.35 -4.05
CA GLU A 115 -12.30 -20.90 -4.95
C GLU A 115 -12.95 -19.82 -5.84
N LEU A 116 -12.87 -18.56 -5.45
CA LEU A 116 -13.33 -17.45 -6.28
C LEU A 116 -12.40 -17.20 -7.46
N THR A 117 -12.93 -16.64 -8.54
CA THR A 117 -12.11 -16.08 -9.62
C THR A 117 -11.56 -14.71 -9.22
N VAL A 118 -10.52 -14.25 -9.93
CA VAL A 118 -9.98 -12.90 -9.79
C VAL A 118 -11.10 -11.86 -9.95
N PHE A 119 -11.93 -12.00 -10.98
CA PHE A 119 -13.05 -11.11 -11.22
C PHE A 119 -14.07 -11.13 -10.07
N GLN A 120 -14.48 -12.31 -9.61
CA GLN A 120 -15.44 -12.44 -8.50
C GLN A 120 -14.91 -11.79 -7.22
N THR A 121 -13.61 -11.98 -6.91
CA THR A 121 -12.97 -11.39 -5.71
C THR A 121 -13.10 -9.87 -5.70
N ILE A 122 -13.04 -9.22 -6.86
CA ILE A 122 -13.16 -7.76 -6.97
C ILE A 122 -14.63 -7.33 -7.09
N ASP A 123 -15.47 -8.10 -7.78
CA ASP A 123 -16.90 -7.80 -7.92
C ASP A 123 -17.63 -7.80 -6.56
N ASP A 124 -17.19 -8.67 -5.64
CA ASP A 124 -17.75 -8.76 -4.28
C ASP A 124 -17.57 -7.49 -3.45
N VAL A 125 -16.49 -6.73 -3.69
CA VAL A 125 -16.19 -5.50 -2.95
C VAL A 125 -16.52 -4.23 -3.73
N ALA A 126 -16.54 -4.30 -5.06
CA ALA A 126 -16.80 -3.16 -5.93
C ALA A 126 -18.25 -2.67 -5.81
N LYS A 127 -18.43 -1.36 -5.58
CA LYS A 127 -19.75 -0.73 -5.43
C LYS A 127 -19.93 0.42 -6.42
N GLY A 128 -21.19 0.66 -6.81
CA GLY A 128 -21.56 1.80 -7.64
C GLY A 128 -20.83 1.83 -8.98
N GLU A 129 -20.30 3.00 -9.37
CA GLU A 129 -19.61 3.20 -10.65
C GLU A 129 -18.33 2.36 -10.80
N ILE A 130 -17.69 1.99 -9.69
CA ILE A 130 -16.47 1.18 -9.68
C ILE A 130 -16.75 -0.19 -10.30
N ARG A 131 -17.95 -0.75 -10.07
CA ARG A 131 -18.34 -2.05 -10.61
C ARG A 131 -18.32 -2.09 -12.14
N ASN A 132 -18.62 -0.98 -12.78
CA ASN A 132 -18.59 -0.87 -14.25
C ASN A 132 -17.15 -0.83 -14.81
N LYS A 133 -16.16 -0.54 -13.96
CA LYS A 133 -14.74 -0.39 -14.31
C LYS A 133 -13.86 -1.53 -13.82
N ILE A 134 -14.44 -2.61 -13.31
CA ILE A 134 -13.66 -3.75 -12.75
C ILE A 134 -12.65 -4.28 -13.76
N ARG A 135 -13.02 -4.42 -15.04
CA ARG A 135 -12.13 -4.94 -16.07
C ARG A 135 -10.93 -4.03 -16.33
N ASP A 136 -11.14 -2.72 -16.34
CA ASP A 136 -10.09 -1.73 -16.51
C ASP A 136 -9.14 -1.76 -15.30
N LEU A 137 -9.70 -1.83 -14.08
CA LEU A 137 -8.94 -1.97 -12.85
C LEU A 137 -8.11 -3.26 -12.81
N LEU A 138 -8.70 -4.36 -13.19
CA LEU A 138 -8.00 -5.64 -13.30
C LEU A 138 -6.89 -5.58 -14.35
N GLY A 139 -7.13 -4.95 -15.50
CA GLY A 139 -6.11 -4.72 -16.53
C GLY A 139 -4.93 -3.92 -16.01
N ALA A 140 -5.19 -2.81 -15.31
CA ALA A 140 -4.15 -1.97 -14.69
C ALA A 140 -3.29 -2.73 -13.67
N PHE A 141 -3.88 -3.68 -12.95
CA PHE A 141 -3.19 -4.56 -12.01
C PHE A 141 -2.71 -5.87 -12.65
N MET A 142 -2.57 -5.90 -14.00
CA MET A 142 -2.03 -7.03 -14.75
C MET A 142 -2.90 -8.32 -14.68
N PHE A 143 -4.22 -8.16 -14.58
CA PHE A 143 -5.20 -9.25 -14.65
C PHE A 143 -6.15 -9.07 -15.85
N GLY A 144 -5.60 -8.67 -17.00
CA GLY A 144 -6.38 -8.50 -18.24
C GLY A 144 -6.80 -9.81 -18.88
N GLY A 145 -7.82 -9.76 -19.73
CA GLY A 145 -8.25 -10.90 -20.56
C GLY A 145 -8.61 -12.14 -19.74
N GLU A 146 -8.00 -13.28 -20.10
CA GLU A 146 -8.26 -14.58 -19.48
C GLU A 146 -7.81 -14.67 -18.02
N ASP A 147 -6.84 -13.86 -17.59
CA ASP A 147 -6.36 -13.86 -16.21
C ASP A 147 -7.45 -13.49 -15.20
N SER A 148 -8.40 -12.67 -15.61
CA SER A 148 -9.55 -12.29 -14.77
C SER A 148 -10.46 -13.46 -14.41
N THR A 149 -10.45 -14.54 -15.21
CA THR A 149 -11.29 -15.72 -15.01
C THR A 149 -10.59 -16.83 -14.22
N LYS A 150 -9.28 -16.69 -13.98
CA LYS A 150 -8.51 -17.66 -13.19
C LYS A 150 -8.99 -17.70 -11.75
N LYS A 151 -9.00 -18.86 -11.13
CA LYS A 151 -9.26 -19.00 -9.70
C LYS A 151 -8.06 -18.48 -8.90
N VAL A 152 -8.33 -17.85 -7.76
CA VAL A 152 -7.30 -17.30 -6.86
C VAL A 152 -6.28 -18.36 -6.43
N LYS A 153 -6.71 -19.61 -6.24
CA LYS A 153 -5.81 -20.72 -5.83
C LYS A 153 -4.71 -21.04 -6.83
N VAL A 154 -4.88 -20.73 -8.11
CA VAL A 154 -3.86 -21.00 -9.15
C VAL A 154 -2.90 -19.83 -9.37
N LEU A 155 -3.15 -18.69 -8.73
CA LEU A 155 -2.30 -17.51 -8.82
C LEU A 155 -0.96 -17.73 -8.08
N SER A 156 0.10 -17.14 -8.62
CA SER A 156 1.38 -16.99 -7.93
C SER A 156 1.27 -16.11 -6.68
N GLY A 157 2.28 -16.16 -5.83
CA GLY A 157 2.32 -15.30 -4.62
C GLY A 157 2.23 -13.81 -4.95
N GLY A 158 2.96 -13.35 -5.96
CA GLY A 158 2.92 -11.96 -6.43
C GLY A 158 1.56 -11.54 -6.99
N GLU A 159 0.92 -12.41 -7.79
CA GLU A 159 -0.43 -12.15 -8.29
C GLU A 159 -1.46 -12.07 -7.16
N ARG A 160 -1.39 -12.97 -6.17
CA ARG A 160 -2.26 -12.87 -4.99
C ARG A 160 -2.04 -11.58 -4.21
N THR A 161 -0.79 -11.14 -4.07
CA THR A 161 -0.46 -9.86 -3.43
C THR A 161 -1.10 -8.69 -4.16
N ARG A 162 -0.96 -8.63 -5.50
CA ARG A 162 -1.60 -7.59 -6.34
C ARG A 162 -3.12 -7.58 -6.18
N LEU A 163 -3.75 -8.77 -6.23
CA LEU A 163 -5.19 -8.90 -6.08
C LEU A 163 -5.67 -8.45 -4.70
N ALA A 164 -4.94 -8.82 -3.64
CA ALA A 164 -5.27 -8.42 -2.27
C ALA A 164 -5.15 -6.91 -2.07
N ILE A 165 -4.13 -6.27 -2.65
CA ILE A 165 -3.99 -4.81 -2.63
C ILE A 165 -5.15 -4.16 -3.38
N LEU A 166 -5.45 -4.60 -4.60
CA LEU A 166 -6.56 -4.05 -5.39
C LEU A 166 -7.89 -4.17 -4.62
N LYS A 167 -8.16 -5.33 -4.03
CA LYS A 167 -9.35 -5.55 -3.21
C LYS A 167 -9.43 -4.53 -2.07
N LEU A 168 -8.34 -4.33 -1.33
CA LEU A 168 -8.28 -3.39 -0.21
C LEU A 168 -8.53 -1.94 -0.65
N LEU A 169 -7.98 -1.52 -1.79
CA LEU A 169 -8.17 -0.16 -2.33
C LEU A 169 -9.63 0.12 -2.72
N LEU A 170 -10.46 -0.91 -2.89
CA LEU A 170 -11.88 -0.80 -3.21
C LEU A 170 -12.78 -0.85 -1.96
N GLU A 171 -12.21 -0.98 -0.77
CA GLU A 171 -12.95 -0.88 0.49
C GLU A 171 -13.13 0.59 0.91
N PRO A 172 -14.25 0.96 1.54
CA PRO A 172 -14.51 2.34 1.95
C PRO A 172 -13.76 2.68 3.24
N VAL A 173 -12.45 2.85 3.14
CA VAL A 173 -11.55 3.16 4.27
C VAL A 173 -11.08 4.62 4.21
N ASN A 174 -10.76 5.21 5.37
CA ASN A 174 -10.24 6.58 5.48
C ASN A 174 -8.87 6.66 6.18
N LEU A 175 -8.40 5.55 6.74
CA LEU A 175 -7.02 5.34 7.18
C LEU A 175 -6.51 4.06 6.53
N LEU A 176 -5.57 4.18 5.61
CA LEU A 176 -4.95 3.04 4.93
C LEU A 176 -3.56 2.79 5.50
N ILE A 177 -3.31 1.58 5.95
CA ILE A 177 -2.01 1.16 6.47
C ILE A 177 -1.49 0.02 5.60
N LEU A 178 -0.32 0.23 5.00
CA LEU A 178 0.32 -0.73 4.11
C LEU A 178 1.67 -1.17 4.70
N ASP A 179 1.82 -2.45 5.00
CA ASP A 179 3.05 -3.03 5.52
C ASP A 179 3.79 -3.81 4.42
N GLU A 180 4.87 -3.22 3.90
CA GLU A 180 5.70 -3.71 2.80
C GLU A 180 4.89 -4.05 1.52
N PRO A 181 4.06 -3.12 1.01
CA PRO A 181 3.15 -3.41 -0.10
C PRO A 181 3.86 -3.67 -1.43
N THR A 182 5.11 -3.22 -1.57
CA THR A 182 5.90 -3.34 -2.81
C THR A 182 6.62 -4.67 -2.94
N ASN A 183 6.64 -5.50 -1.89
CA ASN A 183 7.26 -6.81 -1.95
C ASN A 183 6.57 -7.70 -2.99
N HIS A 184 7.36 -8.27 -3.89
CA HIS A 184 6.90 -9.13 -4.99
C HIS A 184 6.06 -8.43 -6.07
N LEU A 185 6.03 -7.09 -6.11
CA LEU A 185 5.42 -6.33 -7.20
C LEU A 185 6.45 -6.02 -8.28
N ASP A 186 6.03 -6.13 -9.54
CA ASP A 186 6.78 -5.63 -10.68
C ASP A 186 6.71 -4.09 -10.76
N LEU A 187 7.57 -3.47 -11.57
CA LEU A 187 7.68 -2.01 -11.67
C LEU A 187 6.37 -1.36 -12.11
N LYS A 188 5.69 -1.93 -13.13
CA LYS A 188 4.42 -1.37 -13.63
C LYS A 188 3.35 -1.36 -12.55
N THR A 189 3.20 -2.45 -11.81
CA THR A 189 2.23 -2.54 -10.70
C THR A 189 2.59 -1.57 -9.55
N LYS A 190 3.89 -1.38 -9.25
CA LYS A 190 4.33 -0.39 -8.26
C LYS A 190 3.93 1.03 -8.66
N ASP A 191 4.10 1.39 -9.93
CA ASP A 191 3.74 2.71 -10.44
C ASP A 191 2.23 2.95 -10.38
N VAL A 192 1.42 1.95 -10.78
CA VAL A 192 -0.04 2.01 -10.67
C VAL A 192 -0.48 2.15 -9.21
N LEU A 193 0.10 1.36 -8.30
CA LEU A 193 -0.18 1.46 -6.87
C LEU A 193 0.20 2.83 -6.32
N LYS A 194 1.40 3.33 -6.65
CA LYS A 194 1.89 4.64 -6.21
C LYS A 194 0.94 5.75 -6.66
N GLN A 195 0.54 5.74 -7.93
CA GLN A 195 -0.41 6.73 -8.47
C GLN A 195 -1.76 6.65 -7.75
N ALA A 196 -2.29 5.44 -7.55
CA ALA A 196 -3.53 5.26 -6.79
C ALA A 196 -3.42 5.85 -5.38
N LEU A 197 -2.31 5.59 -4.67
CA LEU A 197 -2.10 6.12 -3.32
C LEU A 197 -1.88 7.64 -3.29
N GLN A 198 -1.33 8.23 -4.34
CA GLN A 198 -1.24 9.69 -4.49
C GLN A 198 -2.63 10.32 -4.62
N ASP A 199 -3.54 9.67 -5.34
CA ASP A 199 -4.92 10.13 -5.55
C ASP A 199 -5.84 9.81 -4.34
N PHE A 200 -5.37 9.00 -3.38
CA PHE A 200 -6.12 8.70 -2.16
C PHE A 200 -6.23 9.94 -1.26
N ASP A 201 -7.46 10.38 -0.97
CA ASP A 201 -7.76 11.57 -0.16
C ASP A 201 -7.80 11.29 1.34
N GLY A 202 -7.72 10.03 1.77
CA GLY A 202 -7.62 9.61 3.16
C GLY A 202 -6.22 9.73 3.75
N THR A 203 -6.07 9.26 4.96
CA THR A 203 -4.79 9.19 5.66
C THR A 203 -4.06 7.91 5.31
N LEU A 204 -2.75 7.99 5.05
CA LEU A 204 -1.93 6.87 4.62
C LEU A 204 -0.73 6.68 5.55
N ILE A 205 -0.52 5.45 6.01
CA ILE A 205 0.70 5.01 6.68
C ILE A 205 1.32 3.88 5.86
N VAL A 206 2.56 4.06 5.42
CA VAL A 206 3.29 3.05 4.64
C VAL A 206 4.53 2.63 5.40
N VAL A 207 4.66 1.35 5.67
CA VAL A 207 5.92 0.71 6.08
C VAL A 207 6.58 0.20 4.81
N SER A 208 7.71 0.76 4.41
CA SER A 208 8.43 0.29 3.23
C SER A 208 9.92 0.63 3.28
N HIS A 209 10.72 -0.21 2.65
CA HIS A 209 12.13 0.02 2.38
C HIS A 209 12.38 0.56 0.96
N ASP A 210 11.37 0.60 0.13
CA ASP A 210 11.42 1.05 -1.26
C ASP A 210 11.36 2.59 -1.32
N ARG A 211 12.53 3.22 -1.49
CA ARG A 211 12.68 4.67 -1.48
C ARG A 211 12.00 5.34 -2.67
N ASP A 212 12.11 4.72 -3.84
CA ASP A 212 11.53 5.24 -5.07
C ASP A 212 10.00 5.19 -5.02
N PHE A 213 9.45 4.18 -4.36
CA PHE A 213 8.02 4.09 -4.09
C PHE A 213 7.54 5.19 -3.13
N LEU A 214 8.31 5.48 -2.07
CA LEU A 214 7.96 6.49 -1.07
C LEU A 214 8.15 7.92 -1.58
N ASP A 215 9.01 8.14 -2.59
CA ASP A 215 9.30 9.46 -3.13
C ASP A 215 8.07 10.09 -3.79
N GLY A 216 7.77 11.35 -3.45
CA GLY A 216 6.59 12.05 -3.93
C GLY A 216 5.25 11.48 -3.44
N LEU A 217 5.27 10.39 -2.62
CA LEU A 217 4.09 9.82 -2.01
C LEU A 217 3.90 10.32 -0.57
N VAL A 218 4.97 10.40 0.22
CA VAL A 218 4.90 10.75 1.64
C VAL A 218 5.49 12.13 1.92
N SER A 219 4.90 12.83 2.88
CA SER A 219 5.32 14.16 3.33
C SER A 219 5.91 14.16 4.75
N LYS A 220 5.74 13.06 5.48
CA LYS A 220 6.28 12.87 6.84
C LYS A 220 6.96 11.49 6.93
N VAL A 221 8.07 11.43 7.63
CA VAL A 221 8.82 10.20 7.87
C VAL A 221 8.97 9.99 9.38
N TYR A 222 8.59 8.82 9.87
CA TYR A 222 8.88 8.37 11.22
C TYR A 222 10.00 7.34 11.17
N GLU A 223 11.14 7.71 11.73
CA GLU A 223 12.32 6.87 11.79
C GLU A 223 12.33 6.02 13.05
N PHE A 224 12.39 4.72 12.86
CA PHE A 224 12.54 3.72 13.93
C PHE A 224 14.01 3.35 14.09
N GLY A 225 14.52 3.44 15.32
CA GLY A 225 15.88 3.05 15.63
C GLY A 225 16.21 3.15 17.12
N HIS A 226 17.00 2.20 17.61
CA HIS A 226 17.45 2.17 19.00
C HIS A 226 16.32 2.27 20.04
N GLY A 227 15.18 1.62 19.76
CA GLY A 227 14.01 1.63 20.64
C GLY A 227 13.28 2.96 20.73
N ARG A 228 13.49 3.86 19.78
CA ARG A 228 12.85 5.19 19.69
C ARG A 228 12.23 5.41 18.31
N VAL A 229 11.25 6.30 18.26
CA VAL A 229 10.64 6.78 17.02
C VAL A 229 10.84 8.28 16.94
N ARG A 230 11.36 8.77 15.82
CA ARG A 230 11.62 10.19 15.56
C ARG A 230 10.82 10.66 14.36
N GLU A 231 10.19 11.80 14.49
CA GLU A 231 9.45 12.45 13.41
C GLU A 231 10.38 13.33 12.57
N HIS A 232 10.20 13.28 11.26
CA HIS A 232 10.83 14.15 10.27
C HIS A 232 9.73 14.69 9.33
N LEU A 233 9.55 16.01 9.34
CA LEU A 233 8.54 16.71 8.52
C LEU A 233 9.07 16.97 7.10
N CYS A 234 9.42 15.91 6.41
CA CYS A 234 10.00 15.97 5.06
C CYS A 234 9.72 14.69 4.28
N GLY A 235 9.92 14.74 2.96
CA GLY A 235 9.87 13.56 2.09
C GLY A 235 11.07 12.64 2.29
N ILE A 236 11.01 11.44 1.67
CA ILE A 236 12.01 10.38 1.91
C ILE A 236 13.42 10.79 1.50
N TYR A 237 13.63 11.44 0.35
CA TYR A 237 14.96 11.83 -0.09
C TYR A 237 15.56 12.99 0.71
N GLU A 238 14.72 13.90 1.18
CA GLU A 238 15.16 14.98 2.07
C GLU A 238 15.62 14.41 3.42
N PHE A 239 14.85 13.48 3.98
CA PHE A 239 15.22 12.71 5.17
C PHE A 239 16.58 12.01 4.99
N LEU A 240 16.83 11.38 3.83
CA LEU A 240 18.08 10.66 3.58
C LEU A 240 19.31 11.59 3.47
N LYS A 241 19.13 12.86 3.09
CA LYS A 241 20.21 13.85 3.06
C LYS A 241 20.63 14.31 4.47
N THR A 242 19.78 14.11 5.46
CA THR A 242 20.06 14.51 6.86
C THR A 242 20.81 13.44 7.65
N LYS A 243 21.12 12.29 7.02
CA LYS A 243 21.89 11.16 7.58
C LYS A 243 23.31 11.12 7.06
#